data_28d0866fb31577616f77ffdfee0cd8ab
#
_entry.id   28d0866fb31577616f77ffdfee0cd8ab
#
_cell.length_a   1.000
_cell.length_b   1.000
_cell.length_c   1.000
_cell.angle_alpha   90.00
_cell.angle_beta   90.00
_cell.angle_gamma   90.00
#
_symmetry.space_group_name_H-M   'P 1'
#
loop_
_entity.id
_entity.type
_entity.pdbx_description
1 polymer ?
#
loop_
_entity_poly.entity_id
_entity_poly.type
_entity_poly.pdbx_seq_one_letter_code
_entity_poly.pdbx_strand_id
1 'polypeptide(L)'
;MILTICCVIGSLFAQAGRRSHPTGEGASTINVVAFRENEAANPITSGDVSLFDDGAEQQIKSFVPDRSAAHIVLLVDNSLTIRADVEKLEAAALEFAYEIYDGDKLLIVGYDNDAAIVSDWTDDAKKIEAELKGFHKQGDPHLFDAIAAVVEDALRPLTAQKRAIIVVSDGLDKGSKTKFSQALATLQQLDIAVYCVQAQDRTRGAIRRDVPKPRQVIDDLAEGTGGRIFPIDDPGSAAKAICDELRKNRYVLSYLPKSVSTEARRLLVVGEKGIVTRSKTMQPPE
;
A
#
# COMPACT_ATOMS: atom_id res chain seq x y z
N MET A 1 -11.87 -2.21 -63.38
CA MET A 1 -11.49 -3.01 -62.21
C MET A 1 -10.63 -2.11 -61.32
N ILE A 2 -11.27 -1.41 -60.38
CA ILE A 2 -10.64 -0.40 -59.50
C ILE A 2 -10.42 -1.04 -58.15
N LEU A 3 -9.16 -1.18 -57.75
CA LEU A 3 -8.75 -1.81 -56.49
C LEU A 3 -8.72 -0.71 -55.40
N THR A 4 -9.65 -0.76 -54.47
CA THR A 4 -9.70 0.19 -53.35
C THR A 4 -8.84 -0.37 -52.21
N ILE A 5 -7.71 0.28 -51.92
CA ILE A 5 -6.85 -0.02 -50.80
C ILE A 5 -7.44 0.62 -49.54
N CYS A 6 -7.93 -0.19 -48.61
CA CYS A 6 -8.39 0.26 -47.30
C CYS A 6 -7.20 0.37 -46.36
N CYS A 7 -6.74 1.62 -46.09
CA CYS A 7 -5.75 1.87 -45.03
C CYS A 7 -6.42 1.74 -43.66
N VAL A 8 -6.11 0.69 -42.94
CA VAL A 8 -6.46 0.56 -41.52
C VAL A 8 -5.42 1.33 -40.70
N ILE A 9 -5.82 2.48 -40.17
CA ILE A 9 -5.03 3.25 -39.22
C ILE A 9 -5.22 2.60 -37.84
N GLY A 10 -4.27 1.77 -37.46
CA GLY A 10 -4.19 1.22 -36.11
C GLY A 10 -3.77 2.31 -35.13
N SER A 11 -4.67 2.71 -34.25
CA SER A 11 -4.38 3.61 -33.13
C SER A 11 -3.46 2.88 -32.14
N LEU A 12 -2.18 3.25 -32.13
CA LEU A 12 -1.22 2.86 -31.09
C LEU A 12 -1.58 3.63 -29.82
N PHE A 13 -2.30 2.99 -28.93
CA PHE A 13 -2.37 3.44 -27.54
C PHE A 13 -0.98 3.27 -26.93
N ALA A 14 -0.29 4.38 -26.69
CA ALA A 14 0.93 4.39 -25.92
C ALA A 14 0.58 3.99 -24.48
N GLN A 15 0.86 2.74 -24.12
CA GLN A 15 0.88 2.33 -22.73
C GLN A 15 2.03 3.05 -22.05
N ALA A 16 1.71 4.08 -21.27
CA ALA A 16 2.62 4.69 -20.30
C ALA A 16 2.78 3.74 -19.10
N GLY A 17 3.23 2.52 -19.38
CA GLY A 17 3.62 1.56 -18.36
C GLY A 17 4.93 2.01 -17.72
N ARG A 18 5.06 1.81 -16.40
CA ARG A 18 6.31 1.92 -15.65
C ARG A 18 7.43 1.29 -16.50
N ARG A 19 8.37 2.10 -16.97
CA ARG A 19 9.54 1.55 -17.64
C ARG A 19 10.25 0.67 -16.62
N SER A 20 10.23 -0.63 -16.84
CA SER A 20 11.11 -1.55 -16.12
C SER A 20 12.54 -1.05 -16.38
N HIS A 21 13.18 -0.44 -15.39
CA HIS A 21 14.59 -0.22 -15.49
C HIS A 21 15.24 -1.60 -15.65
N PRO A 22 16.16 -1.80 -16.61
CA PRO A 22 16.83 -3.07 -16.74
C PRO A 22 17.62 -3.31 -15.44
N THR A 23 17.03 -4.05 -14.53
CA THR A 23 17.73 -4.64 -13.40
C THR A 23 18.60 -5.73 -14.01
N GLY A 24 19.92 -5.62 -13.86
CA GLY A 24 20.83 -6.73 -14.25
C GLY A 24 20.36 -8.03 -13.58
N GLU A 25 20.63 -9.17 -14.20
CA GLU A 25 20.29 -10.47 -13.63
C GLU A 25 20.66 -10.54 -12.15
N GLY A 26 19.69 -10.83 -11.27
CA GLY A 26 19.86 -10.90 -9.82
C GLY A 26 19.67 -9.59 -9.03
N ALA A 27 19.28 -8.49 -9.67
CA ALA A 27 19.00 -7.24 -8.93
C ALA A 27 17.65 -7.29 -8.21
N SER A 28 17.66 -6.94 -6.93
CA SER A 28 16.44 -6.75 -6.12
C SER A 28 16.01 -5.29 -6.12
N THR A 29 14.70 -5.04 -6.03
CA THR A 29 14.13 -3.69 -5.91
C THR A 29 13.35 -3.54 -4.62
N ILE A 30 13.40 -2.34 -4.04
CA ILE A 30 12.67 -1.97 -2.83
C ILE A 30 12.00 -0.62 -3.08
N ASN A 31 10.74 -0.52 -2.74
CA ASN A 31 10.06 0.76 -2.69
C ASN A 31 10.43 1.49 -1.39
N VAL A 32 10.84 2.74 -1.51
CA VAL A 32 11.27 3.57 -0.39
C VAL A 32 10.49 4.86 -0.40
N VAL A 33 9.96 5.26 0.74
CA VAL A 33 9.52 6.62 0.97
C VAL A 33 10.72 7.40 1.49
N ALA A 34 11.04 8.55 0.89
CA ALA A 34 12.12 9.42 1.36
C ALA A 34 11.74 10.89 1.19
N PHE A 35 11.98 11.70 2.23
CA PHE A 35 11.78 13.14 2.20
C PHE A 35 12.73 13.85 3.15
N ARG A 36 12.97 15.15 2.92
CA ARG A 36 13.76 16.00 3.82
C ARG A 36 12.85 16.66 4.86
N GLU A 37 13.24 16.61 6.13
CA GLU A 37 12.49 17.22 7.23
C GLU A 37 12.33 18.75 7.07
N ASN A 38 13.28 19.40 6.43
CA ASN A 38 13.29 20.85 6.23
C ASN A 38 12.67 21.30 4.89
N GLU A 39 11.93 20.40 4.21
CA GLU A 39 11.30 20.65 2.90
C GLU A 39 12.28 21.20 1.83
N ALA A 40 13.58 20.98 2.00
CA ALA A 40 14.56 21.46 1.04
C ALA A 40 14.32 20.85 -0.35
N ALA A 41 14.34 21.69 -1.38
CA ALA A 41 14.02 21.31 -2.75
C ALA A 41 15.10 20.42 -3.43
N ASN A 42 16.21 20.15 -2.76
CA ASN A 42 17.28 19.32 -3.32
C ASN A 42 16.81 17.87 -3.48
N PRO A 43 16.95 17.29 -4.67
CA PRO A 43 16.61 15.89 -4.90
C PRO A 43 17.40 14.97 -3.96
N ILE A 44 16.75 13.91 -3.48
CA ILE A 44 17.43 12.84 -2.73
C ILE A 44 18.03 11.88 -3.76
N THR A 45 19.30 11.57 -3.60
CA THR A 45 20.09 10.72 -4.51
C THR A 45 20.52 9.42 -3.81
N SER A 46 21.11 8.49 -4.54
CA SER A 46 21.67 7.26 -3.97
C SER A 46 22.82 7.51 -2.97
N GLY A 47 23.46 8.68 -3.03
CA GLY A 47 24.53 9.07 -2.08
C GLY A 47 23.97 9.57 -0.73
N ASP A 48 22.69 9.92 -0.68
CA ASP A 48 22.02 10.42 0.53
C ASP A 48 21.38 9.30 1.37
N VAL A 49 21.47 8.03 0.93
CA VAL A 49 20.84 6.88 1.60
C VAL A 49 21.77 5.66 1.62
N SER A 50 21.70 4.88 2.68
CA SER A 50 22.38 3.58 2.81
C SER A 50 21.35 2.46 2.98
N LEU A 51 21.62 1.30 2.39
CA LEU A 51 20.81 0.09 2.53
C LEU A 51 21.62 -0.98 3.29
N PHE A 52 21.02 -1.55 4.31
CA PHE A 52 21.51 -2.72 5.03
C PHE A 52 20.58 -3.91 4.83
N ASP A 53 21.16 -5.07 4.51
CA ASP A 53 20.48 -6.36 4.35
C ASP A 53 21.13 -7.34 5.31
N ASP A 54 20.40 -7.81 6.33
CA ASP A 54 20.90 -8.56 7.49
C ASP A 54 22.11 -7.90 8.16
N GLY A 55 22.08 -6.56 8.27
CA GLY A 55 23.15 -5.78 8.88
C GLY A 55 24.37 -5.55 7.99
N ALA A 56 24.43 -6.15 6.82
CA ALA A 56 25.49 -5.91 5.85
C ALA A 56 25.13 -4.79 4.88
N GLU A 57 25.93 -3.73 4.81
CA GLU A 57 25.71 -2.63 3.88
C GLU A 57 25.77 -3.12 2.43
N GLN A 58 24.80 -2.71 1.62
CA GLN A 58 24.65 -3.09 0.22
C GLN A 58 24.98 -1.94 -0.71
N GLN A 59 25.52 -2.28 -1.88
CA GLN A 59 25.74 -1.28 -2.92
C GLN A 59 24.45 -0.94 -3.65
N ILE A 60 23.96 0.29 -3.46
CA ILE A 60 22.81 0.80 -4.20
C ILE A 60 23.22 1.02 -5.66
N LYS A 61 22.48 0.44 -6.59
CA LYS A 61 22.69 0.59 -8.04
C LYS A 61 21.92 1.76 -8.61
N SER A 62 20.69 1.96 -8.13
CA SER A 62 19.86 3.12 -8.49
C SER A 62 18.93 3.51 -7.35
N PHE A 63 18.62 4.79 -7.25
CA PHE A 63 17.64 5.36 -6.35
C PHE A 63 16.91 6.47 -7.12
N VAL A 64 15.73 6.15 -7.64
CA VAL A 64 15.03 7.03 -8.56
C VAL A 64 13.61 7.36 -8.07
N PRO A 65 13.15 8.62 -8.20
CA PRO A 65 11.79 8.97 -7.81
C PRO A 65 10.76 8.23 -8.68
N ASP A 66 9.74 7.67 -8.03
CA ASP A 66 8.60 7.06 -8.70
C ASP A 66 7.41 8.03 -8.72
N ARG A 67 7.21 8.68 -9.86
CA ARG A 67 6.12 9.63 -10.10
C ARG A 67 4.94 9.00 -10.84
N SER A 68 4.95 7.68 -11.06
CA SER A 68 3.87 6.97 -11.73
C SER A 68 2.56 7.06 -10.94
N ALA A 69 1.45 6.87 -11.64
CA ALA A 69 0.14 6.75 -11.01
C ALA A 69 0.08 5.52 -10.09
N ALA A 70 -0.70 5.61 -9.03
CA ALA A 70 -0.88 4.57 -8.04
C ALA A 70 -2.22 3.85 -8.20
N HIS A 71 -2.22 2.54 -7.90
CA HIS A 71 -3.42 1.76 -7.65
C HIS A 71 -3.55 1.56 -6.14
N ILE A 72 -4.56 2.15 -5.56
CA ILE A 72 -4.78 2.22 -4.11
C ILE A 72 -6.02 1.41 -3.76
N VAL A 73 -5.88 0.40 -2.91
CA VAL A 73 -7.03 -0.28 -2.30
C VAL A 73 -7.32 0.38 -0.96
N LEU A 74 -8.53 0.88 -0.79
CA LEU A 74 -9.06 1.30 0.50
C LEU A 74 -9.87 0.13 1.09
N LEU A 75 -9.30 -0.53 2.08
CA LEU A 75 -9.88 -1.69 2.76
C LEU A 75 -10.53 -1.23 4.07
N VAL A 76 -11.86 -1.23 4.12
CA VAL A 76 -12.65 -0.64 5.19
C VAL A 76 -13.30 -1.71 6.03
N ASP A 77 -13.03 -1.72 7.34
CA ASP A 77 -13.74 -2.56 8.32
C ASP A 77 -15.21 -2.14 8.40
N ASN A 78 -16.12 -2.96 7.88
CA ASN A 78 -17.54 -2.76 8.01
C ASN A 78 -18.21 -3.80 8.95
N SER A 79 -17.41 -4.43 9.83
CA SER A 79 -17.95 -5.36 10.82
C SER A 79 -18.89 -4.67 11.82
N LEU A 80 -19.84 -5.43 12.34
CA LEU A 80 -20.84 -4.93 13.32
C LEU A 80 -20.19 -4.31 14.56
N THR A 81 -19.01 -4.76 14.91
CA THR A 81 -18.35 -4.43 16.18
C THR A 81 -17.39 -3.26 16.11
N ILE A 82 -17.04 -2.74 14.92
CA ILE A 82 -16.13 -1.59 14.81
C ILE A 82 -16.73 -0.36 15.51
N ARG A 83 -15.88 0.39 16.23
CA ARG A 83 -16.25 1.62 16.96
C ARG A 83 -16.13 2.87 16.07
N ALA A 84 -16.74 2.79 14.91
CA ALA A 84 -16.96 3.93 14.03
C ALA A 84 -18.34 3.78 13.43
N ASP A 85 -19.06 4.89 13.29
CA ASP A 85 -20.35 4.91 12.61
C ASP A 85 -20.15 4.79 11.10
N VAL A 86 -21.18 4.34 10.37
CA VAL A 86 -21.12 4.18 8.91
C VAL A 86 -20.75 5.49 8.24
N GLU A 87 -21.35 6.59 8.66
CA GLU A 87 -21.10 7.94 8.14
C GLU A 87 -19.64 8.37 8.31
N LYS A 88 -18.99 7.95 9.40
CA LYS A 88 -17.57 8.23 9.63
C LYS A 88 -16.66 7.41 8.71
N LEU A 89 -17.01 6.15 8.44
CA LEU A 89 -16.29 5.29 7.52
C LEU A 89 -16.45 5.78 6.07
N GLU A 90 -17.69 6.16 5.68
CA GLU A 90 -17.96 6.76 4.37
C GLU A 90 -17.22 8.08 4.17
N ALA A 91 -17.24 8.97 5.17
CA ALA A 91 -16.51 10.24 5.12
C ALA A 91 -15.01 10.00 4.96
N ALA A 92 -14.43 9.04 5.69
CA ALA A 92 -13.03 8.70 5.52
C ALA A 92 -12.71 8.18 4.11
N ALA A 93 -13.60 7.37 3.52
CA ALA A 93 -13.41 6.88 2.16
C ALA A 93 -13.51 8.01 1.11
N LEU A 94 -14.43 8.95 1.30
CA LEU A 94 -14.60 10.10 0.40
C LEU A 94 -13.41 11.05 0.40
N GLU A 95 -12.73 11.26 1.55
CA GLU A 95 -11.53 12.08 1.60
C GLU A 95 -10.45 11.53 0.65
N PHE A 96 -10.25 10.21 0.59
CA PHE A 96 -9.32 9.61 -0.37
C PHE A 96 -9.77 9.80 -1.82
N ALA A 97 -11.07 9.71 -2.10
CA ALA A 97 -11.59 9.92 -3.45
C ALA A 97 -11.34 11.34 -3.99
N TYR A 98 -11.24 12.34 -3.10
CA TYR A 98 -10.93 13.72 -3.48
C TYR A 98 -9.44 14.05 -3.47
N GLU A 99 -8.60 13.28 -2.76
CA GLU A 99 -7.16 13.56 -2.61
C GLU A 99 -6.27 12.77 -3.57
N ILE A 100 -6.76 11.73 -4.27
CA ILE A 100 -5.97 11.01 -5.27
C ILE A 100 -5.56 11.94 -6.42
N TYR A 101 -4.38 11.72 -6.96
CA TYR A 101 -3.85 12.50 -8.08
C TYR A 101 -4.36 11.99 -9.43
N ASP A 102 -4.33 12.86 -10.43
CA ASP A 102 -4.67 12.50 -11.81
C ASP A 102 -3.93 11.22 -12.25
N GLY A 103 -4.70 10.26 -12.74
CA GLY A 103 -4.23 8.95 -13.18
C GLY A 103 -4.14 7.90 -12.08
N ASP A 104 -4.21 8.26 -10.79
CA ASP A 104 -4.35 7.28 -9.71
C ASP A 104 -5.72 6.60 -9.80
N LYS A 105 -5.83 5.37 -9.29
CA LYS A 105 -7.09 4.63 -9.22
C LYS A 105 -7.33 4.14 -7.80
N LEU A 106 -8.56 4.28 -7.35
CA LEU A 106 -9.03 3.83 -6.05
C LEU A 106 -10.00 2.66 -6.23
N LEU A 107 -9.78 1.58 -5.48
CA LEU A 107 -10.70 0.46 -5.29
C LEU A 107 -11.14 0.49 -3.83
N ILE A 108 -12.44 0.49 -3.56
CA ILE A 108 -12.96 0.44 -2.19
C ILE A 108 -13.53 -0.95 -1.93
N VAL A 109 -13.02 -1.58 -0.90
CA VAL A 109 -13.42 -2.91 -0.44
C VAL A 109 -13.86 -2.82 1.01
N GLY A 110 -15.10 -3.20 1.28
CA GLY A 110 -15.57 -3.43 2.64
C GLY A 110 -15.23 -4.86 3.08
N TYR A 111 -14.92 -5.06 4.36
CA TYR A 111 -14.72 -6.40 4.87
C TYR A 111 -15.40 -6.63 6.21
N ASP A 112 -16.03 -7.79 6.31
CA ASP A 112 -16.57 -8.39 7.52
C ASP A 112 -16.17 -9.88 7.56
N ASN A 113 -17.11 -10.83 7.46
CA ASN A 113 -16.81 -12.25 7.28
C ASN A 113 -16.18 -12.54 5.90
N ASP A 114 -16.46 -11.68 4.92
CA ASP A 114 -15.98 -11.75 3.56
C ASP A 114 -15.51 -10.36 3.11
N ALA A 115 -14.70 -10.30 2.05
CA ALA A 115 -14.34 -9.05 1.40
C ALA A 115 -15.24 -8.80 0.19
N ALA A 116 -15.84 -7.61 0.10
CA ALA A 116 -16.73 -7.23 -0.98
C ALA A 116 -16.34 -5.88 -1.60
N ILE A 117 -16.37 -5.81 -2.94
CA ILE A 117 -16.12 -4.55 -3.63
C ILE A 117 -17.30 -3.62 -3.40
N VAL A 118 -17.02 -2.43 -2.84
CA VAL A 118 -17.98 -1.33 -2.68
C VAL A 118 -17.92 -0.42 -3.90
N SER A 119 -16.73 -0.07 -4.36
CA SER A 119 -16.50 0.70 -5.59
C SER A 119 -15.31 0.13 -6.33
N ASP A 120 -15.51 -0.27 -7.59
CA ASP A 120 -14.45 -0.80 -8.45
C ASP A 120 -13.50 0.31 -8.91
N TRP A 121 -12.32 -0.08 -9.40
CA TRP A 121 -11.24 0.81 -9.83
C TRP A 121 -11.73 2.06 -10.57
N THR A 122 -11.60 3.21 -9.95
CA THR A 122 -12.05 4.49 -10.51
C THR A 122 -11.26 5.66 -9.93
N ASP A 123 -11.29 6.81 -10.62
CA ASP A 123 -10.86 8.12 -10.16
C ASP A 123 -12.05 9.10 -10.07
N ASP A 124 -13.27 8.64 -10.28
CA ASP A 124 -14.48 9.45 -10.23
C ASP A 124 -15.05 9.49 -8.80
N ALA A 125 -14.78 10.58 -8.08
CA ALA A 125 -15.26 10.78 -6.72
C ALA A 125 -16.80 10.77 -6.61
N LYS A 126 -17.53 11.23 -7.64
CA LYS A 126 -19.00 11.21 -7.63
C LYS A 126 -19.55 9.79 -7.76
N LYS A 127 -18.87 8.95 -8.55
CA LYS A 127 -19.22 7.54 -8.65
C LYS A 127 -19.01 6.87 -7.29
N ILE A 128 -17.85 7.09 -6.66
CA ILE A 128 -17.53 6.55 -5.33
C ILE A 128 -18.58 6.99 -4.30
N GLU A 129 -18.93 8.28 -4.25
CA GLU A 129 -19.96 8.82 -3.36
C GLU A 129 -21.33 8.14 -3.54
N ALA A 130 -21.70 7.86 -4.80
CA ALA A 130 -22.97 7.17 -5.09
C ALA A 130 -22.96 5.71 -4.64
N GLU A 131 -21.83 5.01 -4.82
CA GLU A 131 -21.66 3.60 -4.47
C GLU A 131 -21.53 3.39 -2.95
N LEU A 132 -20.95 4.33 -2.22
CA LEU A 132 -20.86 4.30 -0.75
C LEU A 132 -22.22 4.36 -0.06
N LYS A 133 -23.27 4.91 -0.68
CA LYS A 133 -24.63 4.94 -0.10
C LYS A 133 -25.20 3.57 0.25
N GLY A 134 -24.66 2.50 -0.32
CA GLY A 134 -25.00 1.13 0.02
C GLY A 134 -24.15 0.52 1.13
N PHE A 135 -23.17 1.27 1.64
CA PHE A 135 -22.25 0.78 2.65
C PHE A 135 -22.97 0.59 3.98
N HIS A 136 -22.78 -0.55 4.63
CA HIS A 136 -23.45 -0.88 5.89
C HIS A 136 -22.59 -1.84 6.71
N LYS A 137 -22.84 -1.91 8.00
CA LYS A 137 -22.13 -2.80 8.94
C LYS A 137 -22.79 -4.15 9.03
N GLN A 138 -21.96 -5.21 8.96
CA GLN A 138 -22.42 -6.60 9.14
C GLN A 138 -21.25 -7.50 9.60
N GLY A 139 -21.55 -8.71 10.03
CA GLY A 139 -20.56 -9.76 10.28
C GLY A 139 -19.50 -9.48 11.34
N ASP A 140 -18.48 -10.30 11.34
CA ASP A 140 -17.26 -10.23 12.18
C ASP A 140 -16.05 -9.82 11.31
N PRO A 141 -15.01 -9.16 11.86
CA PRO A 141 -13.87 -8.68 11.08
C PRO A 141 -12.89 -9.81 10.74
N HIS A 142 -12.84 -10.25 9.50
CA HIS A 142 -11.83 -11.18 8.97
C HIS A 142 -10.75 -10.40 8.22
N LEU A 143 -9.98 -9.56 8.94
CA LEU A 143 -9.00 -8.65 8.37
C LEU A 143 -7.92 -9.35 7.54
N PHE A 144 -7.38 -10.47 8.05
CA PHE A 144 -6.26 -11.14 7.38
C PHE A 144 -6.69 -11.86 6.11
N ASP A 145 -7.91 -12.43 6.09
CA ASP A 145 -8.49 -13.00 4.88
C ASP A 145 -8.80 -11.91 3.84
N ALA A 146 -9.29 -10.75 4.29
CA ALA A 146 -9.54 -9.61 3.42
C ALA A 146 -8.25 -9.05 2.79
N ILE A 147 -7.16 -8.92 3.58
CA ILE A 147 -5.85 -8.55 3.04
C ILE A 147 -5.39 -9.57 2.00
N ALA A 148 -5.49 -10.86 2.28
CA ALA A 148 -5.11 -11.90 1.34
C ALA A 148 -5.93 -11.83 0.04
N ALA A 149 -7.25 -11.64 0.13
CA ALA A 149 -8.13 -11.52 -1.03
C ALA A 149 -7.76 -10.31 -1.91
N VAL A 150 -7.63 -9.10 -1.33
CA VAL A 150 -7.29 -7.91 -2.13
C VAL A 150 -5.88 -7.99 -2.73
N VAL A 151 -4.95 -8.65 -2.05
CA VAL A 151 -3.61 -8.87 -2.60
C VAL A 151 -3.65 -9.81 -3.80
N GLU A 152 -4.32 -10.95 -3.69
CA GLU A 152 -4.36 -11.95 -4.76
C GLU A 152 -5.19 -11.48 -5.96
N ASP A 153 -6.39 -10.96 -5.72
CA ASP A 153 -7.38 -10.70 -6.77
C ASP A 153 -7.21 -9.32 -7.41
N ALA A 154 -6.82 -8.30 -6.61
CA ALA A 154 -6.76 -6.93 -7.07
C ALA A 154 -5.33 -6.42 -7.34
N LEU A 155 -4.35 -6.75 -6.50
CA LEU A 155 -3.03 -6.13 -6.56
C LEU A 155 -1.95 -7.00 -7.22
N ARG A 156 -2.01 -8.34 -7.10
CA ARG A 156 -1.05 -9.23 -7.76
C ARG A 156 -1.05 -9.10 -9.30
N PRO A 157 -2.20 -8.96 -9.99
CA PRO A 157 -2.21 -8.68 -11.42
C PRO A 157 -1.52 -7.38 -11.83
N LEU A 158 -1.40 -6.43 -10.90
CA LEU A 158 -0.82 -5.10 -11.09
C LEU A 158 0.65 -5.01 -10.67
N THR A 159 1.43 -6.10 -10.75
CA THR A 159 2.82 -6.17 -10.24
C THR A 159 3.73 -5.08 -10.81
N ALA A 160 3.52 -4.64 -12.06
CA ALA A 160 4.29 -3.58 -12.70
C ALA A 160 3.82 -2.16 -12.32
N GLN A 161 2.77 -2.02 -11.52
CA GLN A 161 2.19 -0.74 -11.12
C GLN A 161 2.60 -0.36 -9.70
N LYS A 162 2.52 0.93 -9.38
CA LYS A 162 2.61 1.42 -8.00
C LYS A 162 1.35 0.99 -7.23
N ARG A 163 1.51 0.32 -6.11
CA ARG A 163 0.42 -0.26 -5.33
C ARG A 163 0.52 0.13 -3.87
N ALA A 164 -0.64 0.35 -3.24
CA ALA A 164 -0.75 0.55 -1.80
C ALA A 164 -2.08 0.02 -1.29
N ILE A 165 -2.13 -0.35 -0.01
CA ILE A 165 -3.36 -0.62 0.72
C ILE A 165 -3.50 0.44 1.82
N ILE A 166 -4.72 0.97 1.98
CA ILE A 166 -5.09 1.82 3.10
C ILE A 166 -6.13 1.05 3.90
N VAL A 167 -5.77 0.64 5.10
CA VAL A 167 -6.65 -0.12 6.01
C VAL A 167 -7.34 0.84 6.96
N VAL A 168 -8.66 0.92 6.89
CA VAL A 168 -9.50 1.67 7.84
C VAL A 168 -10.05 0.68 8.87
N SER A 169 -9.38 0.54 10.01
CA SER A 169 -9.68 -0.50 11.01
C SER A 169 -9.09 -0.16 12.37
N ASP A 170 -9.48 -0.90 13.41
CA ASP A 170 -8.78 -0.93 14.69
C ASP A 170 -7.75 -2.07 14.79
N GLY A 171 -7.64 -2.91 13.73
CA GLY A 171 -6.71 -4.03 13.66
C GLY A 171 -7.21 -5.34 14.28
N LEU A 172 -8.47 -5.40 14.76
CA LEU A 172 -9.04 -6.64 15.24
C LEU A 172 -9.27 -7.61 14.07
N ASP A 173 -8.83 -8.84 14.27
CA ASP A 173 -9.20 -9.99 13.45
C ASP A 173 -9.99 -10.99 14.28
N LYS A 174 -11.05 -11.54 13.73
CA LYS A 174 -11.88 -12.53 14.41
C LYS A 174 -12.39 -13.58 13.43
N GLY A 175 -11.59 -14.59 13.20
CA GLY A 175 -12.02 -15.77 12.45
C GLY A 175 -11.36 -15.98 11.10
N SER A 176 -10.41 -15.14 10.68
CA SER A 176 -9.63 -15.39 9.46
C SER A 176 -8.97 -16.76 9.50
N LYS A 177 -8.92 -17.41 8.36
CA LYS A 177 -8.16 -18.64 8.08
C LYS A 177 -6.68 -18.32 7.83
N THR A 178 -6.43 -17.19 7.19
CA THR A 178 -5.09 -16.66 6.96
C THR A 178 -4.46 -16.21 8.27
N LYS A 179 -3.21 -16.59 8.51
CA LYS A 179 -2.46 -16.10 9.68
C LYS A 179 -1.90 -14.72 9.41
N PHE A 180 -1.84 -13.87 10.43
CA PHE A 180 -1.24 -12.54 10.34
C PHE A 180 0.16 -12.54 9.71
N SER A 181 1.03 -13.47 10.17
CA SER A 181 2.39 -13.60 9.65
C SER A 181 2.44 -13.91 8.14
N GLN A 182 1.47 -14.66 7.63
CA GLN A 182 1.37 -14.97 6.19
C GLN A 182 0.93 -13.73 5.39
N ALA A 183 -0.11 -13.03 5.87
CA ALA A 183 -0.57 -11.80 5.23
C ALA A 183 0.56 -10.75 5.18
N LEU A 184 1.26 -10.52 6.30
CA LEU A 184 2.37 -9.57 6.36
C LEU A 184 3.54 -9.99 5.45
N ALA A 185 3.94 -11.27 5.45
CA ALA A 185 5.00 -11.76 4.59
C ALA A 185 4.66 -11.59 3.09
N THR A 186 3.40 -11.84 2.70
CA THR A 186 2.96 -11.63 1.30
C THR A 186 3.02 -10.16 0.89
N LEU A 187 2.61 -9.24 1.77
CA LEU A 187 2.72 -7.80 1.53
C LEU A 187 4.18 -7.37 1.34
N GLN A 188 5.07 -7.86 2.20
CA GLN A 188 6.51 -7.58 2.14
C GLN A 188 7.18 -8.19 0.89
N GLN A 189 6.80 -9.42 0.52
CA GLN A 189 7.30 -10.08 -0.69
C GLN A 189 6.92 -9.29 -1.94
N LEU A 190 5.66 -8.85 -2.02
CA LEU A 190 5.14 -8.08 -3.15
C LEU A 190 5.45 -6.58 -3.08
N ASP A 191 6.13 -6.14 -2.01
CA ASP A 191 6.52 -4.75 -1.77
C ASP A 191 5.32 -3.77 -1.85
N ILE A 192 4.21 -4.16 -1.19
CA ILE A 192 2.99 -3.38 -1.09
C ILE A 192 3.00 -2.63 0.25
N ALA A 193 3.05 -1.30 0.20
CA ALA A 193 2.96 -0.48 1.41
C ALA A 193 1.53 -0.48 1.96
N VAL A 194 1.40 -0.60 3.29
CA VAL A 194 0.13 -0.52 4.01
C VAL A 194 0.11 0.72 4.88
N TYR A 195 -0.86 1.58 4.64
CA TYR A 195 -1.19 2.70 5.51
C TYR A 195 -2.39 2.33 6.35
N CYS A 196 -2.44 2.79 7.61
CA CYS A 196 -3.55 2.49 8.50
C CYS A 196 -4.23 3.79 8.96
N VAL A 197 -5.53 3.89 8.73
CA VAL A 197 -6.41 4.90 9.34
C VAL A 197 -7.09 4.23 10.53
N GLN A 198 -6.50 4.44 11.71
CA GLN A 198 -6.80 3.66 12.91
C GLN A 198 -8.07 4.13 13.60
N ALA A 199 -9.06 3.25 13.70
CA ALA A 199 -10.23 3.40 14.55
C ALA A 199 -9.89 3.08 16.02
N GLN A 200 -10.81 3.44 16.93
CA GLN A 200 -10.64 3.15 18.35
C GLN A 200 -10.66 1.63 18.61
N ASP A 201 -9.66 1.12 19.32
CA ASP A 201 -9.58 -0.28 19.74
C ASP A 201 -10.83 -0.70 20.53
N ARG A 202 -11.60 -1.65 19.96
CA ARG A 202 -12.84 -2.18 20.53
C ARG A 202 -12.58 -3.16 21.67
N THR A 203 -11.39 -3.75 21.75
CA THR A 203 -11.04 -4.76 22.78
C THR A 203 -10.61 -4.15 24.10
N ARG A 204 -10.19 -2.86 24.09
CA ARG A 204 -9.56 -2.19 25.24
C ARG A 204 -8.36 -2.98 25.78
N GLY A 205 -7.64 -3.67 24.90
CA GLY A 205 -6.48 -4.50 25.24
C GLY A 205 -6.82 -5.89 25.79
N ALA A 206 -8.11 -6.26 25.94
CA ALA A 206 -8.54 -7.58 26.39
C ALA A 206 -8.59 -8.56 25.21
N ILE A 207 -7.51 -9.32 25.01
CA ILE A 207 -7.41 -10.31 23.93
C ILE A 207 -6.77 -11.60 24.43
N ARG A 208 -7.05 -12.72 23.76
CA ARG A 208 -6.40 -14.00 24.06
C ARG A 208 -4.90 -13.93 23.75
N ARG A 209 -4.09 -14.71 24.44
CA ARG A 209 -2.62 -14.67 24.32
C ARG A 209 -2.08 -15.18 22.96
N ASP A 210 -2.87 -16.01 22.29
CA ASP A 210 -2.55 -16.68 21.02
C ASP A 210 -2.93 -15.87 19.76
N VAL A 211 -3.53 -14.69 19.94
CA VAL A 211 -3.95 -13.80 18.85
C VAL A 211 -3.15 -12.50 18.96
N PRO A 212 -2.62 -11.94 17.84
CA PRO A 212 -1.97 -10.63 17.87
C PRO A 212 -2.91 -9.56 18.42
N LYS A 213 -2.39 -8.64 19.23
CA LYS A 213 -3.17 -7.51 19.72
C LYS A 213 -3.54 -6.59 18.55
N PRO A 214 -4.76 -6.03 18.50
CA PRO A 214 -5.19 -5.16 17.41
C PRO A 214 -4.20 -4.04 17.11
N ARG A 215 -3.71 -3.35 18.14
CA ARG A 215 -2.71 -2.30 17.98
C ARG A 215 -1.41 -2.83 17.35
N GLN A 216 -0.94 -3.99 17.78
CA GLN A 216 0.28 -4.61 17.22
C GLN A 216 0.07 -4.95 15.73
N VAL A 217 -1.13 -5.42 15.34
CA VAL A 217 -1.46 -5.67 13.93
C VAL A 217 -1.33 -4.38 13.10
N ILE A 218 -1.90 -3.27 13.60
CA ILE A 218 -1.80 -1.96 12.93
C ILE A 218 -0.35 -1.49 12.84
N ASP A 219 0.40 -1.57 13.96
CA ASP A 219 1.80 -1.15 14.02
C ASP A 219 2.65 -2.00 13.04
N ASP A 220 2.54 -3.33 13.08
CA ASP A 220 3.31 -4.25 12.23
C ASP A 220 2.93 -4.15 10.74
N LEU A 221 1.65 -3.93 10.40
CA LEU A 221 1.22 -3.69 9.02
C LEU A 221 1.86 -2.41 8.46
N ALA A 222 1.77 -1.31 9.18
CA ALA A 222 2.29 -0.03 8.72
C ALA A 222 3.82 -0.04 8.71
N GLU A 223 4.47 -0.29 9.85
CA GLU A 223 5.93 -0.24 9.97
C GLU A 223 6.61 -1.35 9.17
N GLY A 224 6.04 -2.57 9.19
CA GLY A 224 6.59 -3.72 8.48
C GLY A 224 6.61 -3.58 6.97
N THR A 225 5.76 -2.71 6.40
CA THR A 225 5.64 -2.50 4.94
C THR A 225 6.10 -1.11 4.47
N GLY A 226 6.52 -0.24 5.40
CA GLY A 226 7.01 1.12 5.10
C GLY A 226 5.93 2.18 4.97
N GLY A 227 4.70 1.90 5.43
CA GLY A 227 3.62 2.86 5.51
C GLY A 227 3.59 3.67 6.81
N ARG A 228 2.40 4.19 7.18
CA ARG A 228 2.17 5.02 8.38
C ARG A 228 0.79 4.79 8.96
N ILE A 229 0.62 5.24 10.22
CA ILE A 229 -0.64 5.19 10.96
C ILE A 229 -1.17 6.61 11.13
N PHE A 230 -2.47 6.79 10.93
CA PHE A 230 -3.20 8.03 11.10
C PHE A 230 -4.46 7.79 11.94
N PRO A 231 -4.91 8.76 12.75
CA PRO A 231 -6.17 8.62 13.48
C PRO A 231 -7.37 8.77 12.52
N ILE A 232 -8.43 7.99 12.74
CA ILE A 232 -9.67 8.10 11.96
C ILE A 232 -10.43 9.42 12.21
N ASP A 233 -10.07 10.15 13.26
CA ASP A 233 -10.71 11.42 13.60
C ASP A 233 -10.30 12.58 12.67
N ASP A 234 -9.24 12.41 11.89
CA ASP A 234 -8.78 13.37 10.88
C ASP A 234 -8.46 12.68 9.55
N PRO A 235 -9.49 12.18 8.84
CA PRO A 235 -9.30 11.42 7.60
C PRO A 235 -8.80 12.29 6.44
N GLY A 236 -9.14 13.59 6.41
CA GLY A 236 -8.66 14.50 5.37
C GLY A 236 -7.15 14.70 5.42
N SER A 237 -6.58 14.96 6.61
CA SER A 237 -5.11 15.01 6.77
C SER A 237 -4.45 13.68 6.44
N ALA A 238 -5.07 12.54 6.78
CA ALA A 238 -4.58 11.22 6.44
C ALA A 238 -4.55 11.01 4.92
N ALA A 239 -5.66 11.29 4.23
CA ALA A 239 -5.79 11.14 2.79
C ALA A 239 -4.76 12.00 2.04
N LYS A 240 -4.69 13.30 2.40
CA LYS A 240 -3.71 14.22 1.82
C LYS A 240 -2.27 13.73 2.02
N ALA A 241 -1.90 13.37 3.25
CA ALA A 241 -0.53 12.95 3.55
C ALA A 241 -0.14 11.67 2.82
N ILE A 242 -1.04 10.68 2.71
CA ILE A 242 -0.79 9.42 2.03
C ILE A 242 -0.70 9.62 0.52
N CYS A 243 -1.64 10.35 -0.09
CA CYS A 243 -1.63 10.62 -1.53
C CYS A 243 -0.40 11.45 -1.93
N ASP A 244 -0.05 12.49 -1.14
CA ASP A 244 1.18 13.27 -1.34
C ASP A 244 2.44 12.40 -1.26
N GLU A 245 2.51 11.50 -0.28
CA GLU A 245 3.65 10.61 -0.10
C GLU A 245 3.80 9.64 -1.28
N LEU A 246 2.71 9.02 -1.73
CA LEU A 246 2.72 8.13 -2.89
C LEU A 246 3.14 8.86 -4.16
N ARG A 247 2.75 10.11 -4.36
CA ARG A 247 3.05 10.89 -5.55
C ARG A 247 4.41 11.58 -5.50
N LYS A 248 4.79 12.15 -4.36
CA LYS A 248 5.94 13.08 -4.25
C LYS A 248 7.18 12.43 -3.66
N ASN A 249 7.02 11.50 -2.72
CA ASN A 249 8.09 11.01 -1.86
C ASN A 249 8.44 9.53 -2.09
N ARG A 250 7.85 8.89 -3.11
CA ARG A 250 8.13 7.51 -3.44
C ARG A 250 9.35 7.38 -4.36
N TYR A 251 10.24 6.45 -4.03
CA TYR A 251 11.43 6.09 -4.78
C TYR A 251 11.48 4.59 -5.01
N VAL A 252 12.15 4.19 -6.10
CA VAL A 252 12.55 2.80 -6.33
C VAL A 252 14.06 2.70 -6.14
N LEU A 253 14.47 1.91 -5.15
CA LEU A 253 15.86 1.56 -4.88
C LEU A 253 16.16 0.22 -5.53
N SER A 254 17.24 0.10 -6.29
CA SER A 254 17.74 -1.20 -6.78
C SER A 254 19.12 -1.49 -6.22
N TYR A 255 19.39 -2.76 -5.91
CA TYR A 255 20.66 -3.23 -5.41
C TYR A 255 20.93 -4.68 -5.82
N LEU A 256 22.17 -5.13 -5.73
CA LEU A 256 22.55 -6.53 -5.89
C LEU A 256 22.80 -7.11 -4.50
N PRO A 257 21.97 -8.06 -4.02
CA PRO A 257 22.21 -8.71 -2.74
C PRO A 257 23.58 -9.42 -2.73
N LYS A 258 24.38 -9.22 -1.67
CA LYS A 258 25.68 -9.88 -1.51
C LYS A 258 25.54 -11.38 -1.23
N SER A 259 24.38 -11.80 -0.73
CA SER A 259 24.07 -13.21 -0.45
C SER A 259 22.61 -13.50 -0.83
N VAL A 260 22.36 -14.70 -1.33
CA VAL A 260 21.01 -15.26 -1.49
C VAL A 260 20.73 -16.10 -0.26
N SER A 261 19.61 -15.84 0.42
CA SER A 261 19.18 -16.57 1.62
C SER A 261 17.86 -17.27 1.36
N THR A 262 17.73 -18.48 1.88
CA THR A 262 16.45 -19.20 1.95
C THR A 262 15.59 -18.78 3.16
N GLU A 263 16.13 -17.89 4.01
CA GLU A 263 15.43 -17.32 5.17
C GLU A 263 15.04 -15.87 4.89
N ALA A 264 14.05 -15.38 5.65
CA ALA A 264 13.66 -13.97 5.59
C ALA A 264 14.80 -13.08 6.08
N ARG A 265 15.14 -12.04 5.30
CA ARG A 265 16.23 -11.10 5.58
C ARG A 265 15.68 -9.78 6.12
N ARG A 266 16.38 -9.20 7.09
CA ARG A 266 16.02 -7.88 7.63
C ARG A 266 16.56 -6.78 6.72
N LEU A 267 15.69 -5.88 6.30
CA LEU A 267 16.05 -4.71 5.50
C LEU A 267 15.98 -3.43 6.33
N LEU A 268 16.95 -2.54 6.12
CA LEU A 268 16.98 -1.22 6.73
C LEU A 268 17.54 -0.22 5.73
N VAL A 269 16.72 0.77 5.36
CA VAL A 269 17.16 1.94 4.57
C VAL A 269 17.35 3.10 5.54
N VAL A 270 18.51 3.72 5.49
CA VAL A 270 18.89 4.84 6.37
C VAL A 270 19.18 6.06 5.51
N GLY A 271 18.50 7.17 5.80
CA GLY A 271 18.82 8.46 5.18
C GLY A 271 19.94 9.17 5.93
N GLU A 272 20.70 10.02 5.24
CA GLU A 272 21.59 10.96 5.89
C GLU A 272 20.84 11.93 6.81
N LYS A 273 21.58 12.69 7.63
CA LYS A 273 20.99 13.62 8.59
C LYS A 273 19.95 14.55 7.93
N GLY A 274 18.73 14.56 8.48
CA GLY A 274 17.59 15.34 7.99
C GLY A 274 16.83 14.70 6.83
N ILE A 275 17.13 13.43 6.49
CA ILE A 275 16.35 12.65 5.56
C ILE A 275 15.65 11.53 6.30
N VAL A 276 14.32 11.52 6.24
CA VAL A 276 13.47 10.45 6.74
C VAL A 276 13.27 9.43 5.65
N THR A 277 13.46 8.15 5.98
CA THR A 277 13.23 7.03 5.06
C THR A 277 12.31 5.99 5.69
N ARG A 278 11.47 5.35 4.87
CA ARG A 278 10.66 4.20 5.24
C ARG A 278 10.61 3.21 4.09
N SER A 279 10.67 1.94 4.40
CA SER A 279 10.55 0.83 3.46
C SER A 279 10.03 -0.41 4.19
N LYS A 280 9.73 -1.47 3.48
CA LYS A 280 9.51 -2.76 4.13
C LYS A 280 10.72 -3.14 4.98
N THR A 281 10.46 -3.76 6.13
CA THR A 281 11.52 -4.13 7.11
C THR A 281 12.07 -5.53 6.91
N MET A 282 11.37 -6.37 6.15
CA MET A 282 11.77 -7.74 5.86
C MET A 282 11.68 -8.02 4.35
N GLN A 283 12.59 -8.85 3.87
CA GLN A 283 12.52 -9.53 2.58
C GLN A 283 12.27 -11.01 2.85
N PRO A 284 11.03 -11.49 2.68
CA PRO A 284 10.74 -12.92 2.75
C PRO A 284 11.54 -13.70 1.70
N PRO A 285 11.81 -15.01 1.91
CA PRO A 285 12.42 -15.85 0.90
C PRO A 285 11.56 -15.91 -0.36
N GLU A 286 12.19 -16.08 -1.53
CA GLU A 286 11.52 -16.25 -2.82
C GLU A 286 10.84 -17.62 -2.94
#